data_1a0817f52147fdce2ce9511d6b6b5996
#
_entry.id   1a0817f52147fdce2ce9511d6b6b5996
#
_cell.length_a   1.000
_cell.length_b   1.000
_cell.length_c   1.000
_cell.angle_alpha   90.00
_cell.angle_beta   90.00
_cell.angle_gamma   90.00
#
_symmetry.space_group_name_H-M   'P 1'
#
loop_
_entity.id
_entity.type
_entity.pdbx_description
1 polymer ?
#
loop_
_entity_poly.entity_id
_entity_poly.type
_entity_poly.pdbx_seq_one_letter_code
_entity_poly.pdbx_strand_id
1 'polypeptide(L)'
;MACPVVAKLARKGTLMAAATAHRLDAAASDPRLIVPLDLPTRAQAEAMVEALGDAVSFYKIGLQLLAGGGMDMARDLKQRGRQVFADWKLHDIGATVEKAAAALAATGACDLLTVHAEPQVLAAAVRGRGGETSMKILGVTVLTSLSGQDLGEIGYQMSVEALVERRIRQALDAGADGVVASPHEAALARRIGGPDFLVVTPGVRPAWAGLDDQARAETPAHALSQGASHIVCGRPITAAADPRAAALAIVEEMAGVG
;
A
#
# COMPACT_ATOMS: atom_id res chain seq x y z
N MET A 1 38.17 33.65 25.63
CA MET A 1 36.96 33.39 26.45
C MET A 1 35.75 33.29 25.52
N ALA A 2 35.15 32.11 25.39
CA ALA A 2 33.99 31.90 24.50
C ALA A 2 32.71 32.36 25.19
N CYS A 3 31.85 33.08 24.47
CA CYS A 3 30.64 33.65 24.95
C CYS A 3 29.66 32.56 25.45
N PRO A 4 29.10 32.66 26.68
CA PRO A 4 28.26 31.62 27.28
C PRO A 4 26.95 31.39 26.54
N VAL A 5 26.49 32.32 25.68
CA VAL A 5 25.28 32.20 24.86
C VAL A 5 25.45 31.20 23.72
N VAL A 6 26.64 31.12 23.08
CA VAL A 6 26.92 30.19 21.99
C VAL A 6 26.98 28.73 22.49
N ALA A 7 27.52 28.53 23.69
CA ALA A 7 27.56 27.20 24.29
C ALA A 7 26.18 26.65 24.67
N LYS A 8 25.24 27.54 25.03
CA LYS A 8 23.86 27.15 25.39
C LYS A 8 23.00 26.79 24.18
N LEU A 9 23.24 27.45 23.04
CA LEU A 9 22.58 27.13 21.76
C LEU A 9 23.08 25.79 21.15
N ALA A 10 24.38 25.55 21.20
CA ALA A 10 24.97 24.29 20.75
C ALA A 10 24.47 23.10 21.57
N ARG A 11 24.38 23.22 22.90
CA ARG A 11 23.83 22.17 23.77
C ARG A 11 22.33 21.88 23.52
N LYS A 12 21.51 22.91 23.23
CA LYS A 12 20.10 22.73 22.87
C LYS A 12 19.94 22.01 21.53
N GLY A 13 20.74 22.35 20.52
CA GLY A 13 20.72 21.68 19.23
C GLY A 13 21.10 20.20 19.33
N THR A 14 22.14 19.88 20.11
CA THR A 14 22.58 18.49 20.33
C THR A 14 21.57 17.67 21.15
N LEU A 15 20.91 18.28 22.15
CA LEU A 15 19.86 17.60 22.91
C LEU A 15 18.59 17.35 22.08
N MET A 16 18.20 18.28 21.21
CA MET A 16 17.05 18.09 20.32
C MET A 16 17.34 17.02 19.25
N ALA A 17 18.54 17.01 18.67
CA ALA A 17 18.94 15.98 17.71
C ALA A 17 19.03 14.59 18.37
N ALA A 18 19.56 14.49 19.59
CA ALA A 18 19.61 13.24 20.35
C ALA A 18 18.21 12.76 20.79
N ALA A 19 17.31 13.68 21.17
CA ALA A 19 15.94 13.33 21.52
C ALA A 19 15.13 12.88 20.30
N THR A 20 15.38 13.45 19.11
CA THR A 20 14.76 13.03 17.85
C THR A 20 15.30 11.65 17.41
N ALA A 21 16.60 11.43 17.50
CA ALA A 21 17.21 10.12 17.21
C ALA A 21 16.69 9.03 18.17
N HIS A 22 16.57 9.33 19.46
CA HIS A 22 16.04 8.37 20.44
C HIS A 22 14.55 8.05 20.28
N ARG A 23 13.75 8.97 19.71
CA ARG A 23 12.35 8.71 19.35
C ARG A 23 12.24 7.83 18.10
N LEU A 24 13.12 7.98 17.12
CA LEU A 24 13.14 7.16 15.90
C LEU A 24 13.51 5.70 16.20
N ASP A 25 14.36 5.45 17.18
CA ASP A 25 14.72 4.09 17.61
C ASP A 25 13.59 3.35 18.35
N ALA A 26 12.58 4.06 18.83
CA ALA A 26 11.43 3.50 19.57
C ALA A 26 10.16 3.38 18.72
N ALA A 27 10.15 3.85 17.47
CA ALA A 27 8.98 3.77 16.61
C ALA A 27 8.82 2.35 16.08
N ALA A 28 7.84 1.61 16.60
CA ALA A 28 7.41 0.34 16.02
C ALA A 28 6.85 0.56 14.61
N SER A 29 6.96 -0.45 13.72
CA SER A 29 6.32 -0.40 12.40
C SER A 29 4.81 -0.20 12.53
N ASP A 30 4.23 0.60 11.65
CA ASP A 30 2.78 0.70 11.53
C ASP A 30 2.31 -0.26 10.42
N PRO A 31 1.45 -1.26 10.72
CA PRO A 31 0.97 -2.22 9.73
C PRO A 31 0.09 -1.59 8.64
N ARG A 32 -0.35 -0.35 8.81
CA ARG A 32 -1.08 0.40 7.78
C ARG A 32 -0.17 0.91 6.66
N LEU A 33 1.17 0.95 6.87
CA LEU A 33 2.14 1.32 5.85
C LEU A 33 2.56 0.09 5.03
N ILE A 34 2.30 0.12 3.74
CA ILE A 34 2.74 -0.90 2.78
C ILE A 34 3.84 -0.34 1.90
N VAL A 35 5.00 -1.01 1.85
CA VAL A 35 6.12 -0.61 1.00
C VAL A 35 6.18 -1.52 -0.24
N PRO A 36 6.07 -0.96 -1.46
CA PRO A 36 6.17 -1.74 -2.68
C PRO A 36 7.63 -2.11 -2.99
N LEU A 37 7.85 -3.38 -3.30
CA LEU A 37 9.13 -3.92 -3.78
C LEU A 37 9.13 -3.96 -5.31
N ASP A 38 8.84 -2.82 -5.95
CA ASP A 38 8.85 -2.67 -7.41
C ASP A 38 10.30 -2.43 -7.88
N LEU A 39 11.14 -3.46 -7.70
CA LEU A 39 12.57 -3.46 -7.97
C LEU A 39 12.92 -4.49 -9.06
N PRO A 40 13.98 -4.26 -9.87
CA PRO A 40 14.28 -5.09 -11.03
C PRO A 40 14.62 -6.55 -10.70
N THR A 41 15.21 -6.80 -9.53
CA THR A 41 15.68 -8.13 -9.14
C THR A 41 15.29 -8.48 -7.71
N ARG A 42 15.17 -9.77 -7.43
CA ARG A 42 14.95 -10.28 -6.08
C ARG A 42 16.05 -9.84 -5.11
N ALA A 43 17.32 -9.87 -5.53
CA ALA A 43 18.43 -9.44 -4.67
C ALA A 43 18.31 -7.98 -4.24
N GLN A 44 17.85 -7.09 -5.12
CA GLN A 44 17.59 -5.69 -4.76
C GLN A 44 16.40 -5.55 -3.81
N ALA A 45 15.35 -6.36 -4.00
CA ALA A 45 14.21 -6.38 -3.09
C ALA A 45 14.60 -6.90 -1.70
N GLU A 46 15.41 -7.94 -1.61
CA GLU A 46 15.97 -8.46 -0.35
C GLU A 46 16.83 -7.40 0.36
N ALA A 47 17.73 -6.74 -0.37
CA ALA A 47 18.54 -5.66 0.18
C ALA A 47 17.69 -4.49 0.71
N MET A 48 16.59 -4.16 0.04
CA MET A 48 15.64 -3.14 0.50
C MET A 48 14.94 -3.57 1.80
N VAL A 49 14.49 -4.83 1.90
CA VAL A 49 13.88 -5.37 3.12
C VAL A 49 14.85 -5.36 4.29
N GLU A 50 16.13 -5.72 4.05
CA GLU A 50 17.18 -5.65 5.09
C GLU A 50 17.45 -4.19 5.52
N ALA A 51 17.51 -3.25 4.57
CA ALA A 51 17.72 -1.83 4.88
C ALA A 51 16.56 -1.24 5.70
N LEU A 52 15.32 -1.65 5.43
CA LEU A 52 14.14 -1.21 6.17
C LEU A 52 14.04 -1.85 7.57
N GLY A 53 14.56 -3.07 7.73
CA GLY A 53 14.58 -3.78 9.00
C GLY A 53 13.21 -3.91 9.64
N ASP A 54 13.09 -3.46 10.90
CA ASP A 54 11.86 -3.52 11.69
C ASP A 54 10.92 -2.30 11.49
N ALA A 55 11.37 -1.26 10.76
CA ALA A 55 10.55 -0.09 10.47
C ALA A 55 9.33 -0.39 9.57
N VAL A 56 9.36 -1.50 8.82
CA VAL A 56 8.28 -1.91 7.91
C VAL A 56 7.94 -3.37 8.13
N SER A 57 6.65 -3.65 8.30
CA SER A 57 6.14 -5.02 8.50
C SER A 57 5.29 -5.52 7.33
N PHE A 58 4.92 -4.68 6.37
CA PHE A 58 4.03 -5.02 5.26
C PHE A 58 4.63 -4.61 3.91
N TYR A 59 4.76 -5.55 3.00
CA TYR A 59 5.38 -5.36 1.69
C TYR A 59 4.43 -5.72 0.56
N LYS A 60 4.47 -4.94 -0.54
CA LYS A 60 3.74 -5.23 -1.77
C LYS A 60 4.68 -5.81 -2.82
N ILE A 61 4.30 -6.95 -3.38
CA ILE A 61 4.97 -7.57 -4.52
C ILE A 61 4.13 -7.31 -5.76
N GLY A 62 4.62 -6.42 -6.63
CA GLY A 62 4.00 -6.04 -7.89
C GLY A 62 4.43 -6.93 -9.05
N LEU A 63 3.92 -6.62 -10.25
CA LEU A 63 4.17 -7.40 -11.47
C LEU A 63 5.64 -7.45 -11.86
N GLN A 64 6.41 -6.38 -11.61
CA GLN A 64 7.83 -6.32 -11.95
C GLN A 64 8.62 -7.44 -11.27
N LEU A 65 8.41 -7.63 -9.98
CA LEU A 65 9.13 -8.65 -9.20
C LEU A 65 8.54 -10.06 -9.39
N LEU A 66 7.28 -10.17 -9.83
CA LEU A 66 6.60 -11.46 -9.99
C LEU A 66 7.40 -12.41 -10.89
N ALA A 67 7.83 -11.94 -12.07
CA ALA A 67 8.65 -12.72 -12.99
C ALA A 67 10.08 -12.99 -12.47
N GLY A 68 10.58 -12.16 -11.57
CA GLY A 68 11.92 -12.23 -10.97
C GLY A 68 12.01 -13.02 -9.66
N GLY A 69 11.03 -13.88 -9.34
CA GLY A 69 11.01 -14.66 -8.09
C GLY A 69 10.09 -14.09 -7.01
N GLY A 70 9.07 -13.32 -7.41
CA GLY A 70 8.13 -12.69 -6.48
C GLY A 70 7.41 -13.65 -5.55
N MET A 71 7.05 -14.86 -6.01
CA MET A 71 6.43 -15.90 -5.17
C MET A 71 7.37 -16.42 -4.08
N ASP A 72 8.64 -16.63 -4.41
CA ASP A 72 9.60 -17.08 -3.40
C ASP A 72 9.89 -15.98 -2.40
N MET A 73 10.00 -14.72 -2.87
CA MET A 73 10.11 -13.55 -1.98
C MET A 73 8.90 -13.43 -1.05
N ALA A 74 7.69 -13.69 -1.54
CA ALA A 74 6.48 -13.69 -0.70
C ALA A 74 6.56 -14.72 0.43
N ARG A 75 6.98 -15.96 0.12
CA ARG A 75 7.17 -17.02 1.12
C ARG A 75 8.21 -16.65 2.17
N ASP A 76 9.35 -16.10 1.74
CA ASP A 76 10.43 -15.69 2.64
C ASP A 76 9.98 -14.56 3.58
N LEU A 77 9.25 -13.58 3.07
CA LEU A 77 8.67 -12.50 3.89
C LEU A 77 7.70 -13.05 4.93
N LYS A 78 6.83 -13.99 4.54
CA LYS A 78 5.90 -14.64 5.48
C LYS A 78 6.64 -15.44 6.56
N GLN A 79 7.71 -16.17 6.22
CA GLN A 79 8.55 -16.89 7.18
C GLN A 79 9.23 -15.96 8.18
N ARG A 80 9.52 -14.73 7.78
CA ARG A 80 10.05 -13.66 8.65
C ARG A 80 8.95 -12.92 9.43
N GLY A 81 7.69 -13.39 9.40
CA GLY A 81 6.56 -12.75 10.09
C GLY A 81 6.09 -11.44 9.47
N ARG A 82 6.44 -11.17 8.20
CA ARG A 82 6.00 -9.99 7.48
C ARG A 82 4.66 -10.24 6.77
N GLN A 83 3.89 -9.18 6.57
CA GLN A 83 2.68 -9.23 5.75
C GLN A 83 3.03 -9.01 4.27
N VAL A 84 2.26 -9.65 3.38
CA VAL A 84 2.49 -9.62 1.93
C VAL A 84 1.22 -9.26 1.18
N PHE A 85 1.34 -8.24 0.34
CA PHE A 85 0.32 -7.82 -0.60
C PHE A 85 0.73 -8.24 -2.03
N ALA A 86 0.06 -9.24 -2.59
CA ALA A 86 0.20 -9.66 -3.98
C ALA A 86 -0.60 -8.71 -4.89
N ASP A 87 0.08 -7.71 -5.44
CA ASP A 87 -0.55 -6.68 -6.28
C ASP A 87 -0.45 -7.05 -7.78
N TRP A 88 -1.16 -8.11 -8.17
CA TRP A 88 -1.07 -8.70 -9.51
C TRP A 88 -2.26 -8.42 -10.40
N LYS A 89 -3.30 -7.82 -9.85
CA LYS A 89 -4.48 -7.36 -10.58
C LYS A 89 -5.03 -8.43 -11.53
N LEU A 90 -5.31 -9.63 -10.97
CA LEU A 90 -5.77 -10.76 -11.78
C LEU A 90 -6.98 -10.34 -12.64
N HIS A 91 -6.90 -10.67 -13.92
CA HIS A 91 -7.95 -10.39 -14.88
C HIS A 91 -7.93 -11.46 -15.97
N ASP A 92 -8.87 -12.40 -15.87
CA ASP A 92 -9.02 -13.52 -16.79
C ASP A 92 -10.45 -14.05 -16.71
N ILE A 93 -10.79 -15.10 -17.47
CA ILE A 93 -12.06 -15.80 -17.32
C ILE A 93 -12.22 -16.35 -15.90
N GLY A 94 -13.46 -16.38 -15.40
CA GLY A 94 -13.75 -16.68 -14.00
C GLY A 94 -13.11 -17.99 -13.50
N ALA A 95 -13.14 -19.08 -14.29
CA ALA A 95 -12.56 -20.36 -13.90
C ALA A 95 -11.02 -20.28 -13.68
N THR A 96 -10.32 -19.46 -14.45
CA THR A 96 -8.87 -19.25 -14.31
C THR A 96 -8.58 -18.42 -13.04
N VAL A 97 -9.33 -17.33 -12.83
CA VAL A 97 -9.19 -16.48 -11.64
C VAL A 97 -9.48 -17.27 -10.37
N GLU A 98 -10.53 -18.08 -10.36
CA GLU A 98 -10.91 -18.92 -9.21
C GLU A 98 -9.77 -19.90 -8.84
N LYS A 99 -9.22 -20.60 -9.83
CA LYS A 99 -8.10 -21.53 -9.61
C LYS A 99 -6.83 -20.82 -9.16
N ALA A 100 -6.53 -19.64 -9.73
CA ALA A 100 -5.38 -18.84 -9.34
C ALA A 100 -5.50 -18.35 -7.90
N ALA A 101 -6.65 -17.82 -7.50
CA ALA A 101 -6.91 -17.39 -6.14
C ALA A 101 -6.84 -18.56 -5.15
N ALA A 102 -7.40 -19.73 -5.50
CA ALA A 102 -7.32 -20.95 -4.68
C ALA A 102 -5.87 -21.42 -4.49
N ALA A 103 -5.09 -21.44 -5.57
CA ALA A 103 -3.68 -21.81 -5.52
C ALA A 103 -2.87 -20.86 -4.63
N LEU A 104 -3.10 -19.56 -4.73
CA LEU A 104 -2.44 -18.55 -3.89
C LEU A 104 -2.84 -18.68 -2.42
N ALA A 105 -4.12 -18.82 -2.14
CA ALA A 105 -4.64 -19.04 -0.79
C ALA A 105 -4.00 -20.26 -0.12
N ALA A 106 -3.89 -21.38 -0.86
CA ALA A 106 -3.28 -22.61 -0.38
C ALA A 106 -1.79 -22.46 -0.02
N THR A 107 -1.08 -21.49 -0.59
CA THR A 107 0.34 -21.24 -0.25
C THR A 107 0.53 -20.56 1.09
N GLY A 108 -0.46 -19.83 1.59
CA GLY A 108 -0.33 -18.94 2.76
C GLY A 108 0.67 -17.80 2.58
N ALA A 109 1.15 -17.55 1.34
CA ALA A 109 2.21 -16.60 1.07
C ALA A 109 1.75 -15.14 0.94
N CYS A 110 0.42 -14.89 0.93
CA CYS A 110 -0.14 -13.55 0.72
C CYS A 110 -1.25 -13.27 1.73
N ASP A 111 -1.30 -12.05 2.22
CA ASP A 111 -2.36 -11.53 3.08
C ASP A 111 -3.39 -10.74 2.27
N LEU A 112 -2.97 -10.02 1.22
CA LEU A 112 -3.83 -9.31 0.28
C LEU A 112 -3.55 -9.75 -1.15
N LEU A 113 -4.60 -9.84 -1.98
CA LEU A 113 -4.54 -10.09 -3.42
C LEU A 113 -5.42 -9.09 -4.16
N THR A 114 -4.87 -8.43 -5.19
CA THR A 114 -5.69 -7.60 -6.09
C THR A 114 -6.23 -8.38 -7.28
N VAL A 115 -7.45 -8.05 -7.63
CA VAL A 115 -8.10 -8.45 -8.88
C VAL A 115 -8.79 -7.23 -9.51
N HIS A 116 -9.05 -7.25 -10.82
CA HIS A 116 -9.87 -6.22 -11.44
C HIS A 116 -11.32 -6.28 -10.93
N ALA A 117 -11.99 -5.10 -10.85
CA ALA A 117 -13.29 -4.98 -10.20
C ALA A 117 -14.49 -5.32 -11.10
N GLU A 118 -14.31 -6.13 -12.14
CA GLU A 118 -15.41 -6.72 -12.89
C GLU A 118 -16.12 -7.79 -12.03
N PRO A 119 -17.48 -7.79 -12.00
CA PRO A 119 -18.24 -8.67 -11.09
C PRO A 119 -17.89 -10.14 -11.16
N GLN A 120 -17.69 -10.68 -12.38
CA GLN A 120 -17.36 -12.09 -12.59
C GLN A 120 -15.93 -12.42 -12.10
N VAL A 121 -14.98 -11.47 -12.20
CA VAL A 121 -13.60 -11.62 -11.74
C VAL A 121 -13.56 -11.61 -10.21
N LEU A 122 -14.23 -10.64 -9.59
CA LEU A 122 -14.36 -10.52 -8.13
C LEU A 122 -15.00 -11.77 -7.52
N ALA A 123 -16.17 -12.18 -8.05
CA ALA A 123 -16.89 -13.34 -7.53
C ALA A 123 -16.07 -14.63 -7.67
N ALA A 124 -15.31 -14.79 -8.77
CA ALA A 124 -14.43 -15.94 -8.96
C ALA A 124 -13.27 -15.94 -7.98
N ALA A 125 -12.62 -14.79 -7.75
CA ALA A 125 -11.53 -14.68 -6.79
C ALA A 125 -11.99 -14.97 -5.35
N VAL A 126 -13.16 -14.45 -4.96
CA VAL A 126 -13.76 -14.71 -3.64
C VAL A 126 -14.07 -16.20 -3.45
N ARG A 127 -14.67 -16.87 -4.46
CA ARG A 127 -14.89 -18.32 -4.38
C ARG A 127 -13.57 -19.10 -4.29
N GLY A 128 -12.59 -18.74 -5.13
CA GLY A 128 -11.30 -19.41 -5.14
C GLY A 128 -10.53 -19.26 -3.84
N ARG A 129 -10.57 -18.07 -3.22
CA ARG A 129 -10.00 -17.86 -1.89
C ARG A 129 -10.54 -18.84 -0.85
N GLY A 130 -11.84 -19.18 -0.92
CA GLY A 130 -12.51 -19.99 0.10
C GLY A 130 -12.74 -19.25 1.43
N GLY A 131 -13.20 -19.97 2.43
CA GLY A 131 -13.57 -19.41 3.74
C GLY A 131 -12.50 -19.56 4.85
N GLU A 132 -11.55 -20.46 4.69
CA GLU A 132 -10.59 -20.85 5.75
C GLU A 132 -9.20 -20.20 5.60
N THR A 133 -9.09 -19.11 4.85
CA THR A 133 -7.82 -18.41 4.62
C THR A 133 -7.83 -17.01 5.18
N SER A 134 -6.65 -16.53 5.62
CA SER A 134 -6.45 -15.13 6.02
C SER A 134 -6.31 -14.18 4.83
N MET A 135 -6.13 -14.70 3.60
CA MET A 135 -5.95 -13.87 2.40
C MET A 135 -7.22 -13.06 2.08
N LYS A 136 -7.08 -11.76 1.90
CA LYS A 136 -8.14 -10.81 1.57
C LYS A 136 -8.12 -10.46 0.09
N ILE A 137 -9.29 -10.39 -0.55
CA ILE A 137 -9.46 -10.01 -1.96
C ILE A 137 -9.79 -8.53 -2.06
N LEU A 138 -9.01 -7.80 -2.85
CA LEU A 138 -9.21 -6.38 -3.12
C LEU A 138 -9.55 -6.15 -4.60
N GLY A 139 -10.66 -5.46 -4.85
CA GLY A 139 -11.03 -5.00 -6.20
C GLY A 139 -10.25 -3.73 -6.57
N VAL A 140 -9.56 -3.72 -7.72
CA VAL A 140 -8.97 -2.48 -8.25
C VAL A 140 -10.06 -1.66 -8.92
N THR A 141 -10.36 -0.47 -8.38
CA THR A 141 -11.44 0.39 -8.90
C THR A 141 -11.08 0.99 -10.26
N VAL A 142 -10.37 2.11 -10.28
CA VAL A 142 -9.80 2.72 -11.49
C VAL A 142 -8.33 2.97 -11.22
N LEU A 143 -7.48 2.61 -12.17
CA LEU A 143 -6.05 2.88 -12.04
C LEU A 143 -5.82 4.38 -11.90
N THR A 144 -5.04 4.80 -10.92
CA THR A 144 -4.82 6.22 -10.58
C THR A 144 -4.14 7.02 -11.70
N SER A 145 -3.57 6.34 -12.70
CA SER A 145 -2.99 6.93 -13.90
C SER A 145 -4.01 7.24 -14.99
N LEU A 146 -5.25 6.72 -14.91
CA LEU A 146 -6.27 6.92 -15.93
C LEU A 146 -7.06 8.21 -15.67
N SER A 147 -7.17 9.03 -16.72
CA SER A 147 -8.04 10.21 -16.79
C SER A 147 -9.43 9.85 -17.33
N GLY A 148 -10.37 10.81 -17.29
CA GLY A 148 -11.66 10.64 -17.93
C GLY A 148 -11.56 10.47 -19.45
N GLN A 149 -10.57 11.07 -20.11
CA GLN A 149 -10.32 10.87 -21.53
C GLN A 149 -9.89 9.42 -21.81
N ASP A 150 -8.93 8.89 -21.02
CA ASP A 150 -8.46 7.49 -21.15
C ASP A 150 -9.63 6.51 -20.98
N LEU A 151 -10.55 6.78 -20.03
CA LEU A 151 -11.74 5.96 -19.84
C LEU A 151 -12.65 5.99 -21.09
N GLY A 152 -12.82 7.15 -21.72
CA GLY A 152 -13.56 7.27 -22.98
C GLY A 152 -12.93 6.48 -24.12
N GLU A 153 -11.60 6.52 -24.26
CA GLU A 153 -10.86 5.75 -25.26
C GLU A 153 -10.94 4.25 -25.05
N ILE A 154 -11.03 3.79 -23.78
CA ILE A 154 -11.24 2.37 -23.43
C ILE A 154 -12.71 1.94 -23.66
N GLY A 155 -13.63 2.91 -23.86
CA GLY A 155 -15.05 2.66 -24.15
C GLY A 155 -16.00 2.85 -22.95
N TYR A 156 -15.53 3.39 -21.84
CA TYR A 156 -16.42 3.76 -20.72
C TYR A 156 -17.10 5.12 -20.99
N GLN A 157 -18.43 5.16 -20.80
CA GLN A 157 -19.23 6.39 -20.93
C GLN A 157 -19.55 7.03 -19.57
N MET A 158 -18.73 6.75 -18.56
CA MET A 158 -18.91 7.22 -17.19
C MET A 158 -17.75 8.12 -16.78
N SER A 159 -17.99 9.03 -15.85
CA SER A 159 -16.88 9.74 -15.19
C SER A 159 -16.06 8.77 -14.33
N VAL A 160 -14.84 9.17 -13.98
CA VAL A 160 -13.96 8.39 -13.09
C VAL A 160 -14.68 8.10 -11.77
N GLU A 161 -15.29 9.13 -11.15
CA GLU A 161 -15.97 9.01 -9.86
C GLU A 161 -17.17 8.04 -9.94
N ALA A 162 -17.98 8.13 -11.00
CA ALA A 162 -19.12 7.24 -11.18
C ALA A 162 -18.70 5.77 -11.42
N LEU A 163 -17.59 5.56 -12.14
CA LEU A 163 -17.04 4.23 -12.35
C LEU A 163 -16.43 3.67 -11.06
N VAL A 164 -15.71 4.49 -10.27
CA VAL A 164 -15.17 4.12 -8.96
C VAL A 164 -16.30 3.71 -8.03
N GLU A 165 -17.34 4.53 -7.88
CA GLU A 165 -18.50 4.20 -7.04
C GLU A 165 -19.14 2.87 -7.46
N ARG A 166 -19.36 2.67 -8.75
CA ARG A 166 -19.90 1.41 -9.28
C ARG A 166 -19.03 0.22 -8.89
N ARG A 167 -17.70 0.33 -9.06
CA ARG A 167 -16.76 -0.75 -8.78
C ARG A 167 -16.61 -1.05 -7.29
N ILE A 168 -16.75 -0.06 -6.41
CA ILE A 168 -16.82 -0.27 -4.96
C ILE A 168 -18.06 -1.10 -4.61
N ARG A 169 -19.23 -0.75 -5.14
CA ARG A 169 -20.45 -1.52 -4.93
C ARG A 169 -20.34 -2.95 -5.48
N GLN A 170 -19.78 -3.12 -6.66
CA GLN A 170 -19.54 -4.44 -7.27
C GLN A 170 -18.59 -5.30 -6.41
N ALA A 171 -17.55 -4.69 -5.82
CA ALA A 171 -16.65 -5.39 -4.92
C ALA A 171 -17.38 -5.84 -3.63
N LEU A 172 -18.16 -4.97 -3.04
CA LEU A 172 -18.98 -5.29 -1.86
C LEU A 172 -20.01 -6.40 -2.16
N ASP A 173 -20.75 -6.28 -3.27
CA ASP A 173 -21.77 -7.26 -3.68
C ASP A 173 -21.17 -8.64 -3.98
N ALA A 174 -19.92 -8.68 -4.48
CA ALA A 174 -19.20 -9.92 -4.74
C ALA A 174 -18.61 -10.56 -3.46
N GLY A 175 -18.67 -9.89 -2.31
CA GLY A 175 -18.08 -10.34 -1.05
C GLY A 175 -16.56 -10.17 -1.00
N ALA A 176 -15.99 -9.25 -1.77
CA ALA A 176 -14.60 -8.85 -1.64
C ALA A 176 -14.37 -8.13 -0.31
N ASP A 177 -13.16 -8.25 0.24
CA ASP A 177 -12.82 -7.68 1.54
C ASP A 177 -12.52 -6.17 1.46
N GLY A 178 -12.32 -5.63 0.27
CA GLY A 178 -12.00 -4.22 0.08
C GLY A 178 -11.70 -3.84 -1.37
N VAL A 179 -11.15 -2.65 -1.51
CA VAL A 179 -10.75 -2.08 -2.80
C VAL A 179 -9.38 -1.41 -2.74
N VAL A 180 -8.76 -1.28 -3.91
CA VAL A 180 -7.69 -0.31 -4.14
C VAL A 180 -8.31 0.92 -4.78
N ALA A 181 -8.16 2.07 -4.13
CA ALA A 181 -8.74 3.35 -4.55
C ALA A 181 -7.77 4.50 -4.26
N SER A 182 -7.86 5.59 -5.01
CA SER A 182 -7.03 6.78 -4.78
C SER A 182 -7.35 7.46 -3.45
N PRO A 183 -6.46 8.32 -2.91
CA PRO A 183 -6.75 9.09 -1.69
C PRO A 183 -8.06 9.89 -1.80
N HIS A 184 -8.35 10.47 -2.96
CA HIS A 184 -9.55 11.27 -3.20
C HIS A 184 -10.85 10.47 -3.11
N GLU A 185 -10.78 9.16 -3.31
CA GLU A 185 -11.91 8.25 -3.32
C GLU A 185 -12.07 7.47 -2.01
N ALA A 186 -11.09 7.59 -1.09
CA ALA A 186 -11.07 6.84 0.16
C ALA A 186 -12.32 7.08 1.02
N ALA A 187 -12.77 8.33 1.14
CA ALA A 187 -13.98 8.68 1.89
C ALA A 187 -15.26 8.07 1.27
N LEU A 188 -15.33 8.03 -0.06
CA LEU A 188 -16.42 7.37 -0.79
C LEU A 188 -16.41 5.86 -0.52
N ALA A 189 -15.25 5.23 -0.63
CA ALA A 189 -15.09 3.80 -0.41
C ALA A 189 -15.43 3.40 1.04
N ARG A 190 -14.98 4.19 2.01
CA ARG A 190 -15.31 4.00 3.43
C ARG A 190 -16.80 4.14 3.71
N ARG A 191 -17.44 5.16 3.12
CA ARG A 191 -18.88 5.40 3.30
C ARG A 191 -19.74 4.27 2.74
N ILE A 192 -19.36 3.69 1.58
CA ILE A 192 -20.10 2.61 0.95
C ILE A 192 -19.82 1.26 1.61
N GLY A 193 -18.54 0.96 1.87
CA GLY A 193 -18.11 -0.34 2.36
C GLY A 193 -18.27 -0.53 3.88
N GLY A 194 -18.37 0.57 4.64
CA GLY A 194 -18.42 0.51 6.11
C GLY A 194 -17.04 0.35 6.77
N PRO A 195 -17.00 0.23 8.11
CA PRO A 195 -15.76 0.29 8.89
C PRO A 195 -14.79 -0.88 8.63
N ASP A 196 -15.31 -2.06 8.33
CA ASP A 196 -14.52 -3.29 8.17
C ASP A 196 -14.01 -3.48 6.72
N PHE A 197 -14.51 -2.68 5.78
CA PHE A 197 -14.10 -2.74 4.38
C PHE A 197 -12.72 -2.15 4.18
N LEU A 198 -11.79 -2.91 3.61
CA LEU A 198 -10.43 -2.43 3.39
C LEU A 198 -10.38 -1.41 2.25
N VAL A 199 -9.76 -0.27 2.53
CA VAL A 199 -9.47 0.78 1.55
C VAL A 199 -7.97 0.95 1.48
N VAL A 200 -7.35 0.32 0.48
CA VAL A 200 -5.89 0.39 0.26
C VAL A 200 -5.59 1.49 -0.75
N THR A 201 -4.80 2.46 -0.35
CA THR A 201 -4.62 3.71 -1.09
C THR A 201 -3.17 3.88 -1.55
N PRO A 202 -2.89 3.71 -2.86
CA PRO A 202 -1.60 4.03 -3.46
C PRO A 202 -1.50 5.51 -3.83
N GLY A 203 -0.29 5.95 -4.23
CA GLY A 203 -0.09 7.33 -4.69
C GLY A 203 0.03 8.34 -3.55
N VAL A 204 0.31 7.88 -2.35
CA VAL A 204 0.50 8.71 -1.17
C VAL A 204 1.94 9.22 -1.11
N ARG A 205 2.12 10.50 -0.73
CA ARG A 205 3.43 11.12 -0.56
C ARG A 205 3.47 11.96 0.71
N PRO A 206 4.49 11.80 1.55
CA PRO A 206 4.68 12.66 2.70
C PRO A 206 4.95 14.10 2.27
N ALA A 207 4.61 15.07 3.12
CA ALA A 207 4.70 16.50 2.82
C ALA A 207 6.11 16.98 2.44
N TRP A 208 7.15 16.29 2.91
CA TRP A 208 8.56 16.59 2.61
C TRP A 208 9.06 16.00 1.30
N ALA A 209 8.32 15.08 0.68
CA ALA A 209 8.70 14.49 -0.62
C ALA A 209 8.12 15.32 -1.76
N GLY A 210 8.93 15.64 -2.76
CA GLY A 210 8.49 16.35 -3.95
C GLY A 210 7.36 15.64 -4.70
N LEU A 211 6.57 16.39 -5.48
CA LEU A 211 5.40 15.86 -6.19
C LEU A 211 5.75 14.94 -7.37
N ASP A 212 6.97 15.00 -7.92
CA ASP A 212 7.43 14.28 -9.13
C ASP A 212 6.33 14.22 -10.21
N ASP A 213 6.04 13.01 -10.71
CA ASP A 213 5.04 12.71 -11.75
C ASP A 213 3.61 12.50 -11.22
N GLN A 214 3.37 12.68 -9.90
CA GLN A 214 2.04 12.53 -9.30
C GLN A 214 1.36 13.88 -9.08
N ALA A 215 0.57 14.32 -10.05
CA ALA A 215 -0.16 15.59 -10.00
C ALA A 215 -1.22 15.68 -8.88
N ARG A 216 -1.52 14.58 -8.16
CA ARG A 216 -2.59 14.47 -7.16
C ARG A 216 -2.15 13.65 -5.95
N ALA A 217 -0.94 13.92 -5.42
CA ALA A 217 -0.46 13.23 -4.24
C ALA A 217 -1.09 13.83 -2.97
N GLU A 218 -1.54 12.97 -2.09
CA GLU A 218 -2.03 13.31 -0.75
C GLU A 218 -1.08 12.79 0.31
N THR A 219 -1.07 13.43 1.48
CA THR A 219 -0.20 13.00 2.58
C THR A 219 -0.69 11.72 3.24
N PRO A 220 0.20 10.92 3.88
CA PRO A 220 -0.16 9.75 4.68
C PRO A 220 -1.27 10.03 5.70
N ALA A 221 -1.12 11.07 6.49
CA ALA A 221 -2.09 11.47 7.49
C ALA A 221 -3.44 11.84 6.85
N HIS A 222 -3.44 12.59 5.74
CA HIS A 222 -4.68 12.96 5.05
C HIS A 222 -5.40 11.73 4.49
N ALA A 223 -4.69 10.83 3.79
CA ALA A 223 -5.30 9.60 3.25
C ALA A 223 -5.97 8.75 4.34
N LEU A 224 -5.32 8.58 5.50
CA LEU A 224 -5.91 7.86 6.64
C LEU A 224 -7.12 8.61 7.21
N SER A 225 -7.06 9.93 7.37
CA SER A 225 -8.19 10.74 7.86
C SER A 225 -9.41 10.67 6.93
N GLN A 226 -9.19 10.44 5.63
CA GLN A 226 -10.24 10.22 4.64
C GLN A 226 -10.78 8.76 4.65
N GLY A 227 -10.29 7.89 5.53
CA GLY A 227 -10.81 6.55 5.71
C GLY A 227 -10.03 5.44 5.01
N ALA A 228 -8.84 5.72 4.47
CA ALA A 228 -7.93 4.66 4.06
C ALA A 228 -7.61 3.75 5.25
N SER A 229 -7.62 2.44 5.03
CA SER A 229 -7.17 1.46 6.03
C SER A 229 -5.67 1.21 5.95
N HIS A 230 -5.12 1.29 4.75
CA HIS A 230 -3.69 1.14 4.46
C HIS A 230 -3.27 2.13 3.37
N ILE A 231 -2.02 2.54 3.43
CA ILE A 231 -1.39 3.36 2.39
C ILE A 231 -0.25 2.60 1.73
N VAL A 232 -0.07 2.80 0.43
CA VAL A 232 1.09 2.27 -0.32
C VAL A 232 2.02 3.43 -0.63
N CYS A 233 3.19 3.46 0.00
CA CYS A 233 4.20 4.48 -0.20
C CYS A 233 5.47 3.86 -0.77
N GLY A 234 5.82 4.21 -2.00
CA GLY A 234 6.94 3.66 -2.77
C GLY A 234 8.16 4.57 -2.78
N ARG A 235 8.38 5.30 -3.89
CA ARG A 235 9.59 6.11 -4.15
C ARG A 235 10.05 7.01 -3.00
N PRO A 236 9.18 7.65 -2.21
CA PRO A 236 9.64 8.41 -1.04
C PRO A 236 10.46 7.58 -0.04
N ILE A 237 10.27 6.27 -0.02
CA ILE A 237 11.02 5.31 0.80
C ILE A 237 12.11 4.65 -0.04
N THR A 238 11.75 3.99 -1.14
CA THR A 238 12.65 3.11 -1.89
C THR A 238 13.74 3.84 -2.66
N ALA A 239 13.58 5.13 -2.93
CA ALA A 239 14.58 5.98 -3.56
C ALA A 239 15.28 6.94 -2.55
N ALA A 240 14.96 6.87 -1.27
CA ALA A 240 15.61 7.69 -0.25
C ALA A 240 17.05 7.26 -0.03
N ALA A 241 17.92 8.21 0.36
CA ALA A 241 19.30 7.92 0.76
C ALA A 241 19.35 7.02 2.02
N ASP A 242 18.38 7.17 2.93
CA ASP A 242 18.12 6.31 4.07
C ASP A 242 16.66 5.84 4.04
N PRO A 243 16.38 4.66 3.45
CA PRO A 243 15.01 4.13 3.36
C PRO A 243 14.36 3.90 4.73
N ARG A 244 15.14 3.47 5.74
CA ARG A 244 14.64 3.22 7.10
C ARG A 244 14.18 4.51 7.76
N ALA A 245 15.00 5.55 7.73
CA ALA A 245 14.64 6.86 8.29
C ALA A 245 13.42 7.45 7.57
N ALA A 246 13.32 7.30 6.24
CA ALA A 246 12.16 7.74 5.47
C ALA A 246 10.87 6.99 5.86
N ALA A 247 10.93 5.68 6.06
CA ALA A 247 9.78 4.88 6.50
C ALA A 247 9.32 5.29 7.90
N LEU A 248 10.24 5.48 8.84
CA LEU A 248 9.92 5.92 10.21
C LEU A 248 9.29 7.33 10.24
N ALA A 249 9.77 8.26 9.42
CA ALA A 249 9.17 9.59 9.30
C ALA A 249 7.72 9.54 8.78
N ILE A 250 7.42 8.60 7.88
CA ILE A 250 6.04 8.37 7.40
C ILE A 250 5.18 7.76 8.52
N VAL A 251 5.70 6.79 9.28
CA VAL A 251 5.00 6.20 10.41
C VAL A 251 4.69 7.26 11.48
N GLU A 252 5.62 8.18 11.74
CA GLU A 252 5.39 9.30 12.67
C GLU A 252 4.27 10.23 12.16
N GLU A 253 4.25 10.54 10.85
CA GLU A 253 3.17 11.33 10.25
C GLU A 253 1.81 10.62 10.36
N MET A 254 1.78 9.29 10.20
CA MET A 254 0.57 8.46 10.33
C MET A 254 0.04 8.40 11.77
N ALA A 255 0.91 8.46 12.77
CA ALA A 255 0.53 8.35 14.18
C ALA A 255 -0.35 9.50 14.68
N GLY A 256 -0.37 10.64 13.99
CA GLY A 256 -1.25 11.76 14.28
C GLY A 256 -2.74 11.52 13.93
N VAL A 257 -3.06 10.39 13.31
CA VAL A 257 -4.41 10.01 12.86
C VAL A 257 -4.75 8.67 13.49
N GLY A 258 -5.46 8.71 14.60
CA GLY A 258 -5.96 7.55 15.35
C GLY A 258 -7.48 7.51 15.37
#